data_f1a2e22d037ca1d9ef6b389e28b9bcf2
#
_entry.id   f1a2e22d037ca1d9ef6b389e28b9bcf2
#
_cell.length_a   1.000
_cell.length_b   1.000
_cell.length_c   1.000
_cell.angle_alpha   90.00
_cell.angle_beta   90.00
_cell.angle_gamma   90.00
#
_symmetry.space_group_name_H-M   'P 1'
#
loop_
_entity.id
_entity.type
_entity.pdbx_description
1 polymer ?
#
loop_
_entity_poly.entity_id
_entity_poly.type
_entity_poly.pdbx_seq_one_letter_code
_entity_poly.pdbx_strand_id
1 'polypeptide(L)'
;MTLFEKTAECVTIDPAKQTDLKKVPTSSRSIRLQAGTKERNARSGEGQPSSGKALRPTTLHWALRIGVAMEFIGHGMAGLYRSQTWIPYYTFFGFSPQFAQHYLMYATGTVDIALALLLLCCPIRAALLFMTFWGLMTAWLRPEVGESWFEMVERGANYGTPLALLWLYGWGSSLKDWFERARPPAAIGEHLACQLAWIIRFSIALLLVGHGGLGIWANKKEWFDFFGYFGISQATVVSAHLSQWIGWGEIILGLAVFIKPCRSLLIFVLIWKIGTELLRPLVGQPIYQFIERGGDYVLPLALFWLVGFSRRATTEYPMRESTRS
;
A
#
# COMPACT_ATOMS: atom_id res chain seq x y z
N MET A 1 -23.48 14.67 10.22
CA MET A 1 -22.07 14.35 10.49
C MET A 1 -21.42 13.90 9.18
N THR A 2 -20.63 14.76 8.59
CA THR A 2 -20.02 14.53 7.26
C THR A 2 -18.85 13.53 7.38
N LEU A 3 -18.48 12.90 6.27
CA LEU A 3 -17.37 11.95 6.21
C LEU A 3 -16.04 12.57 6.72
N PHE A 4 -15.95 13.90 6.66
CA PHE A 4 -14.80 14.69 7.14
C PHE A 4 -14.72 14.75 8.68
N GLU A 5 -15.85 14.82 9.39
CA GLU A 5 -15.85 14.78 10.86
C GLU A 5 -15.44 13.43 11.42
N LYS A 6 -15.86 12.31 10.77
CA LYS A 6 -15.40 10.97 11.15
C LYS A 6 -13.90 10.71 10.89
N THR A 7 -13.30 11.42 9.94
CA THR A 7 -11.86 11.31 9.65
C THR A 7 -11.01 12.11 10.63
N ALA A 8 -11.54 13.17 11.23
CA ALA A 8 -10.87 13.92 12.30
C ALA A 8 -10.79 13.13 13.60
N GLU A 9 -11.79 12.28 13.92
CA GLU A 9 -11.76 11.41 15.11
C GLU A 9 -10.67 10.33 15.06
N CYS A 10 -10.19 9.92 13.88
CA CYS A 10 -9.07 8.98 13.78
C CYS A 10 -7.71 9.58 14.20
N VAL A 11 -7.60 10.90 14.24
CA VAL A 11 -6.33 11.62 14.52
C VAL A 11 -6.21 12.04 15.99
N THR A 12 -7.34 12.14 16.72
CA THR A 12 -7.34 12.49 18.15
C THR A 12 -7.29 11.25 19.01
N ILE A 13 -6.09 10.90 19.49
CA ILE A 13 -5.89 9.94 20.58
C ILE A 13 -6.25 10.66 21.88
N ASP A 14 -7.40 10.33 22.46
CA ASP A 14 -7.75 10.76 23.83
C ASP A 14 -6.98 9.87 24.83
N PRO A 15 -5.95 10.38 25.53
CA PRO A 15 -5.17 9.60 26.48
C PRO A 15 -5.95 9.20 27.73
N ALA A 16 -7.15 9.73 27.94
CA ALA A 16 -7.94 9.47 29.16
C ALA A 16 -8.69 8.12 29.15
N LYS A 17 -8.85 7.46 27.98
CA LYS A 17 -9.58 6.18 27.88
C LYS A 17 -8.74 4.93 28.11
N GLN A 18 -7.45 5.06 28.38
CA GLN A 18 -6.53 3.90 28.51
C GLN A 18 -6.33 3.42 29.95
N THR A 19 -6.92 4.07 30.96
CA THR A 19 -6.68 3.76 32.37
C THR A 19 -7.71 2.85 33.04
N ASP A 20 -8.84 2.50 32.42
CA ASP A 20 -9.94 1.77 33.10
C ASP A 20 -9.98 0.24 32.88
N LEU A 21 -8.93 -0.36 32.31
CA LEU A 21 -8.89 -1.82 32.04
C LEU A 21 -8.01 -2.64 33.00
N LYS A 22 -7.66 -2.09 34.18
CA LYS A 22 -6.94 -2.83 35.23
C LYS A 22 -7.67 -2.81 36.55
N LYS A 23 -8.80 -3.54 36.69
CA LYS A 23 -9.27 -4.08 37.96
C LYS A 23 -10.29 -5.20 37.73
N VAL A 24 -9.80 -6.43 37.61
CA VAL A 24 -10.63 -7.62 37.81
C VAL A 24 -10.31 -8.17 39.19
N PRO A 25 -11.26 -8.30 40.12
CA PRO A 25 -11.01 -8.92 41.40
C PRO A 25 -11.05 -10.45 41.28
N THR A 26 -10.00 -11.08 41.72
CA THR A 26 -9.93 -12.52 42.03
C THR A 26 -10.82 -12.84 43.19
N SER A 27 -11.88 -13.61 43.01
CA SER A 27 -12.60 -14.27 44.09
C SER A 27 -12.76 -15.75 43.81
N SER A 28 -11.96 -16.54 44.51
CA SER A 28 -12.08 -17.98 44.65
C SER A 28 -13.34 -18.32 45.47
N ARG A 29 -14.25 -19.13 44.93
CA ARG A 29 -15.14 -19.96 45.71
C ARG A 29 -15.52 -21.22 44.97
N SER A 30 -14.97 -22.32 45.48
CA SER A 30 -15.39 -23.70 45.27
C SER A 30 -16.78 -23.96 45.83
N ILE A 31 -17.71 -24.57 45.09
CA ILE A 31 -18.83 -25.39 45.61
C ILE A 31 -19.22 -26.43 44.55
N ARG A 32 -19.01 -27.65 44.94
CA ARG A 32 -19.67 -28.96 44.85
C ARG A 32 -20.81 -29.17 43.84
N LEU A 33 -20.63 -30.31 43.15
CA LEU A 33 -21.59 -31.17 42.44
C LEU A 33 -23.00 -31.25 43.05
N GLN A 34 -24.02 -31.22 42.19
CA GLN A 34 -25.14 -32.18 42.28
C GLN A 34 -25.78 -32.40 40.89
N ALA A 35 -26.22 -33.64 40.72
CA ALA A 35 -26.76 -34.22 39.51
C ALA A 35 -28.23 -33.90 39.25
N GLY A 36 -28.63 -33.99 38.01
CA GLY A 36 -29.97 -34.45 37.58
C GLY A 36 -30.95 -33.32 37.24
N THR A 37 -31.30 -33.16 36.01
CA THR A 37 -32.58 -33.56 35.44
C THR A 37 -32.73 -33.06 34.00
N LYS A 38 -33.28 -33.94 33.25
CA LYS A 38 -33.72 -33.89 31.85
C LYS A 38 -34.86 -32.86 31.70
N GLU A 39 -34.68 -31.81 30.84
CA GLU A 39 -35.84 -31.13 30.28
C GLU A 39 -35.54 -30.49 28.89
N ARG A 40 -36.25 -31.03 27.94
CA ARG A 40 -36.89 -30.46 26.74
C ARG A 40 -36.22 -29.36 25.95
N ASN A 41 -35.91 -29.74 24.72
CA ASN A 41 -35.88 -28.92 23.51
C ASN A 41 -36.90 -27.76 23.54
N ALA A 42 -36.38 -26.54 23.57
CA ALA A 42 -37.05 -25.40 23.01
C ALA A 42 -36.11 -24.85 21.92
N ARG A 43 -36.46 -25.11 20.66
CA ARG A 43 -35.90 -24.46 19.49
C ARG A 43 -36.20 -22.97 19.59
N SER A 44 -35.29 -22.18 20.08
CA SER A 44 -35.18 -20.77 19.77
C SER A 44 -34.25 -20.66 18.57
N GLY A 45 -34.83 -20.48 17.39
CA GLY A 45 -34.11 -20.09 16.21
C GLY A 45 -33.55 -18.69 16.43
N GLU A 46 -32.38 -18.61 17.05
CA GLU A 46 -31.52 -17.43 16.92
C GLU A 46 -31.03 -17.43 15.48
N GLY A 47 -31.64 -16.53 14.68
CA GLY A 47 -31.17 -16.22 13.35
C GLY A 47 -29.69 -15.89 13.45
N GLN A 48 -28.82 -16.78 12.95
CA GLN A 48 -27.42 -16.44 12.70
C GLN A 48 -27.41 -15.14 11.89
N PRO A 49 -26.76 -14.08 12.39
CA PRO A 49 -26.61 -12.87 11.62
C PRO A 49 -25.96 -13.27 10.28
N SER A 50 -26.62 -12.91 9.20
CA SER A 50 -26.16 -13.18 7.84
C SER A 50 -24.68 -12.78 7.77
N SER A 51 -23.83 -13.76 7.50
CA SER A 51 -22.38 -13.61 7.37
C SER A 51 -22.07 -12.65 6.21
N GLY A 52 -22.23 -11.35 6.48
CA GLY A 52 -21.69 -10.33 5.62
C GLY A 52 -20.18 -10.61 5.53
N LYS A 53 -19.68 -10.85 4.29
CA LYS A 53 -18.28 -11.21 4.05
C LYS A 53 -17.36 -10.14 4.68
N ALA A 54 -17.00 -10.34 5.94
CA ALA A 54 -16.01 -9.53 6.63
C ALA A 54 -14.72 -9.53 5.80
N LEU A 55 -14.05 -8.39 5.73
CA LEU A 55 -12.74 -8.31 5.08
C LEU A 55 -11.81 -9.29 5.81
N ARG A 56 -11.36 -10.30 5.09
CA ARG A 56 -10.41 -11.26 5.65
C ARG A 56 -9.03 -10.61 5.74
N PRO A 57 -8.46 -10.46 6.95
CA PRO A 57 -7.12 -9.90 7.12
C PRO A 57 -6.09 -10.60 6.25
N THR A 58 -6.26 -11.90 6.05
CA THR A 58 -5.42 -12.75 5.19
C THR A 58 -5.39 -12.28 3.73
N THR A 59 -6.52 -11.83 3.15
CA THR A 59 -6.57 -11.37 1.77
C THR A 59 -5.77 -10.06 1.59
N LEU A 60 -6.00 -9.09 2.49
CA LEU A 60 -5.27 -7.83 2.47
C LEU A 60 -3.77 -8.04 2.70
N HIS A 61 -3.43 -8.90 3.68
CA HIS A 61 -2.07 -9.30 3.99
C HIS A 61 -1.34 -9.86 2.75
N TRP A 62 -1.93 -10.84 2.07
CA TRP A 62 -1.28 -11.45 0.91
C TRP A 62 -1.16 -10.50 -0.28
N ALA A 63 -2.16 -9.67 -0.51
CA ALA A 63 -2.09 -8.68 -1.58
C ALA A 63 -0.93 -7.70 -1.36
N LEU A 64 -0.85 -7.07 -0.18
CA LEU A 64 0.25 -6.16 0.15
C LEU A 64 1.61 -6.87 0.10
N ARG A 65 1.69 -8.11 0.61
CA ARG A 65 2.91 -8.90 0.62
C ARG A 65 3.41 -9.24 -0.79
N ILE A 66 2.50 -9.60 -1.71
CA ILE A 66 2.84 -9.85 -3.11
C ILE A 66 3.27 -8.54 -3.78
N GLY A 67 2.56 -7.43 -3.54
CA GLY A 67 2.93 -6.12 -4.10
C GLY A 67 4.36 -5.71 -3.73
N VAL A 68 4.71 -5.76 -2.43
CA VAL A 68 6.08 -5.48 -1.97
C VAL A 68 7.10 -6.44 -2.57
N ALA A 69 6.77 -7.74 -2.64
CA ALA A 69 7.69 -8.70 -3.24
C ALA A 69 7.92 -8.42 -4.73
N MET A 70 6.89 -8.06 -5.49
CA MET A 70 7.01 -7.65 -6.89
C MET A 70 7.92 -6.43 -7.03
N GLU A 71 7.73 -5.39 -6.21
CA GLU A 71 8.58 -4.19 -6.22
C GLU A 71 10.05 -4.54 -6.04
N PHE A 72 10.38 -5.32 -5.03
CA PHE A 72 11.75 -5.68 -4.71
C PHE A 72 12.34 -6.71 -5.70
N ILE A 73 11.55 -7.61 -6.28
CA ILE A 73 11.99 -8.47 -7.37
C ILE A 73 12.31 -7.63 -8.60
N GLY A 74 11.42 -6.74 -9.01
CA GLY A 74 11.62 -5.90 -10.20
C GLY A 74 12.84 -4.99 -10.04
N HIS A 75 12.96 -4.31 -8.90
CA HIS A 75 14.10 -3.48 -8.57
C HIS A 75 15.40 -4.30 -8.49
N GLY A 76 15.37 -5.44 -7.82
CA GLY A 76 16.51 -6.35 -7.75
C GLY A 76 16.97 -6.86 -9.12
N MET A 77 16.04 -7.17 -10.02
CA MET A 77 16.38 -7.55 -11.40
C MET A 77 17.05 -6.39 -12.15
N ALA A 78 16.61 -5.14 -11.95
CA ALA A 78 17.30 -3.97 -12.54
C ALA A 78 18.78 -3.90 -12.11
N GLY A 79 19.06 -4.20 -10.84
CA GLY A 79 20.43 -4.30 -10.31
C GLY A 79 21.22 -5.44 -10.94
N LEU A 80 20.66 -6.66 -11.01
CA LEU A 80 21.33 -7.83 -11.61
C LEU A 80 21.58 -7.66 -13.12
N TYR A 81 20.67 -7.01 -13.84
CA TYR A 81 20.86 -6.65 -15.26
C TYR A 81 21.70 -5.39 -15.45
N ARG A 82 22.23 -4.80 -14.38
CA ARG A 82 23.13 -3.65 -14.41
C ARG A 82 22.54 -2.46 -15.16
N SER A 83 21.36 -2.04 -14.78
CA SER A 83 20.68 -0.91 -15.40
C SER A 83 21.56 0.34 -15.37
N GLN A 84 21.93 0.86 -16.54
CA GLN A 84 22.80 2.01 -16.67
C GLN A 84 22.23 3.28 -16.01
N THR A 85 20.90 3.33 -15.83
CA THR A 85 20.22 4.43 -15.16
C THR A 85 20.58 4.53 -13.67
N TRP A 86 21.19 3.48 -13.09
CA TRP A 86 21.59 3.49 -11.68
C TRP A 86 22.99 4.06 -11.43
N ILE A 87 23.81 4.19 -12.46
CA ILE A 87 25.19 4.70 -12.31
C ILE A 87 25.22 6.07 -11.59
N PRO A 88 24.37 7.07 -11.95
CA PRO A 88 24.37 8.37 -11.27
C PRO A 88 24.15 8.27 -9.76
N TYR A 89 23.33 7.33 -9.28
CA TYR A 89 23.06 7.18 -7.85
C TYR A 89 24.29 6.72 -7.07
N TYR A 90 25.08 5.81 -7.63
CA TYR A 90 26.33 5.38 -6.98
C TYR A 90 27.44 6.43 -7.10
N THR A 91 27.52 7.14 -8.22
CA THR A 91 28.49 8.21 -8.39
C THR A 91 28.23 9.41 -7.48
N PHE A 92 26.97 9.65 -7.09
CA PHE A 92 26.61 10.62 -6.07
C PHE A 92 27.31 10.34 -4.73
N PHE A 93 27.51 9.07 -4.38
CA PHE A 93 28.26 8.65 -3.19
C PHE A 93 29.77 8.52 -3.41
N GLY A 94 30.29 8.96 -4.57
CA GLY A 94 31.73 8.95 -4.86
C GLY A 94 32.27 7.64 -5.42
N PHE A 95 31.43 6.65 -5.73
CA PHE A 95 31.87 5.40 -6.35
C PHE A 95 32.14 5.59 -7.84
N SER A 96 33.18 4.94 -8.37
CA SER A 96 33.41 4.95 -9.82
C SER A 96 32.32 4.18 -10.57
N PRO A 97 31.98 4.60 -11.82
CA PRO A 97 30.98 3.88 -12.63
C PRO A 97 31.30 2.40 -12.81
N GLN A 98 32.58 2.05 -13.00
CA GLN A 98 33.03 0.67 -13.17
C GLN A 98 32.82 -0.15 -11.89
N PHE A 99 33.18 0.40 -10.71
CA PHE A 99 32.96 -0.27 -9.44
C PHE A 99 31.46 -0.46 -9.16
N ALA A 100 30.67 0.57 -9.40
CA ALA A 100 29.23 0.52 -9.25
C ALA A 100 28.61 -0.60 -10.13
N GLN A 101 28.98 -0.64 -11.41
CA GLN A 101 28.46 -1.60 -12.38
C GLN A 101 28.88 -3.04 -12.10
N HIS A 102 30.12 -3.28 -11.64
CA HIS A 102 30.63 -4.63 -11.43
C HIS A 102 30.30 -5.22 -10.06
N TYR A 103 30.08 -4.40 -9.04
CA TYR A 103 29.92 -4.88 -7.68
C TYR A 103 28.63 -4.36 -7.01
N LEU A 104 28.40 -3.04 -6.97
CA LEU A 104 27.33 -2.49 -6.16
C LEU A 104 25.95 -2.80 -6.72
N MET A 105 25.77 -2.75 -8.02
CA MET A 105 24.49 -3.10 -8.66
C MET A 105 24.11 -4.56 -8.39
N TYR A 106 25.06 -5.49 -8.51
CA TYR A 106 24.82 -6.89 -8.18
C TYR A 106 24.52 -7.10 -6.70
N ALA A 107 25.26 -6.43 -5.82
CA ALA A 107 25.03 -6.52 -4.38
C ALA A 107 23.63 -6.00 -4.04
N THR A 108 23.27 -4.80 -4.53
CA THR A 108 21.94 -4.22 -4.32
C THR A 108 20.84 -5.12 -4.89
N GLY A 109 20.99 -5.57 -6.13
CA GLY A 109 20.00 -6.45 -6.76
C GLY A 109 19.80 -7.76 -6.01
N THR A 110 20.90 -8.37 -5.54
CA THR A 110 20.85 -9.60 -4.74
C THR A 110 20.16 -9.39 -3.40
N VAL A 111 20.45 -8.27 -2.70
CA VAL A 111 19.81 -7.92 -1.42
C VAL A 111 18.31 -7.72 -1.63
N ASP A 112 17.91 -7.00 -2.67
CA ASP A 112 16.49 -6.74 -2.94
C ASP A 112 15.71 -8.04 -3.20
N ILE A 113 16.28 -8.95 -4.02
CA ILE A 113 15.66 -10.27 -4.25
C ILE A 113 15.63 -11.09 -2.97
N ALA A 114 16.70 -11.10 -2.18
CA ALA A 114 16.73 -11.81 -0.90
C ALA A 114 15.67 -11.29 0.08
N LEU A 115 15.46 -9.96 0.13
CA LEU A 115 14.40 -9.33 0.93
C LEU A 115 13.00 -9.73 0.44
N ALA A 116 12.78 -9.76 -0.86
CA ALA A 116 11.51 -10.21 -1.44
C ALA A 116 11.22 -11.68 -1.08
N LEU A 117 12.21 -12.56 -1.21
CA LEU A 117 12.08 -13.97 -0.84
C LEU A 117 11.87 -14.15 0.67
N LEU A 118 12.64 -13.44 1.49
CA LEU A 118 12.43 -13.40 2.94
C LEU A 118 11.00 -12.97 3.27
N LEU A 119 10.52 -11.91 2.65
CA LEU A 119 9.16 -11.45 2.84
C LEU A 119 8.14 -12.52 2.45
N LEU A 120 8.30 -13.20 1.31
CA LEU A 120 7.38 -14.25 0.86
C LEU A 120 7.42 -15.52 1.73
N CYS A 121 8.53 -15.85 2.37
CA CYS A 121 8.66 -17.03 3.22
C CYS A 121 8.40 -16.74 4.69
N CYS A 122 9.06 -15.73 5.23
CA CYS A 122 9.08 -15.39 6.65
C CYS A 122 9.10 -13.87 6.84
N PRO A 123 7.95 -13.16 6.71
CA PRO A 123 7.91 -11.72 6.89
C PRO A 123 8.32 -11.34 8.31
N ILE A 124 9.24 -10.39 8.42
CA ILE A 124 9.67 -9.80 9.69
C ILE A 124 9.52 -8.26 9.62
N ARG A 125 9.20 -7.64 10.75
CA ARG A 125 8.94 -6.19 10.83
C ARG A 125 10.18 -5.36 10.47
N ALA A 126 11.35 -5.79 10.94
CA ALA A 126 12.62 -5.11 10.66
C ALA A 126 12.90 -5.04 9.15
N ALA A 127 12.64 -6.13 8.40
CA ALA A 127 12.79 -6.13 6.95
C ALA A 127 11.81 -5.14 6.28
N LEU A 128 10.55 -5.10 6.70
CA LEU A 128 9.56 -4.16 6.16
C LEU A 128 9.91 -2.70 6.46
N LEU A 129 10.41 -2.41 7.65
CA LEU A 129 10.90 -1.08 8.00
C LEU A 129 12.09 -0.69 7.11
N PHE A 130 13.04 -1.60 6.94
CA PHE A 130 14.18 -1.38 6.03
C PHE A 130 13.69 -1.17 4.60
N MET A 131 12.77 -1.99 4.08
CA MET A 131 12.21 -1.88 2.73
C MET A 131 11.49 -0.53 2.52
N THR A 132 10.77 -0.05 3.53
CA THR A 132 10.14 1.27 3.50
C THR A 132 11.17 2.39 3.41
N PHE A 133 12.20 2.34 4.26
CA PHE A 133 13.28 3.33 4.25
C PHE A 133 14.09 3.26 2.95
N TRP A 134 14.42 2.06 2.48
CA TRP A 134 15.14 1.83 1.23
C TRP A 134 14.39 2.40 0.03
N GLY A 135 13.07 2.13 -0.09
CA GLY A 135 12.23 2.70 -1.14
C GLY A 135 12.18 4.22 -1.10
N LEU A 136 12.08 4.81 0.10
CA LEU A 136 12.10 6.27 0.27
C LEU A 136 13.47 6.86 -0.09
N MET A 137 14.56 6.24 0.36
CA MET A 137 15.93 6.69 0.08
C MET A 137 16.24 6.64 -1.42
N THR A 138 15.92 5.54 -2.09
CA THR A 138 16.15 5.41 -3.53
C THR A 138 15.27 6.37 -4.34
N ALA A 139 14.06 6.67 -3.88
CA ALA A 139 13.22 7.70 -4.46
C ALA A 139 13.83 9.11 -4.28
N TRP A 140 14.33 9.41 -3.08
CA TRP A 140 14.98 10.69 -2.77
C TRP A 140 16.26 10.93 -3.57
N LEU A 141 17.04 9.89 -3.86
CA LEU A 141 18.27 10.04 -4.66
C LEU A 141 18.03 10.57 -6.08
N ARG A 142 16.83 10.42 -6.63
CA ARG A 142 16.51 10.85 -7.99
C ARG A 142 16.69 12.35 -8.20
N PRO A 143 16.05 13.24 -7.43
CA PRO A 143 16.30 14.67 -7.58
C PRO A 143 17.74 15.07 -7.23
N GLU A 144 18.43 14.36 -6.33
CA GLU A 144 19.82 14.64 -5.98
C GLU A 144 20.79 14.42 -7.16
N VAL A 145 20.44 13.55 -8.09
CA VAL A 145 21.23 13.31 -9.33
C VAL A 145 20.69 14.08 -10.54
N GLY A 146 19.79 15.03 -10.32
CA GLY A 146 19.28 15.93 -11.37
C GLY A 146 18.01 15.45 -12.08
N GLU A 147 17.37 14.38 -11.61
CA GLU A 147 16.05 14.00 -12.09
C GLU A 147 14.96 14.93 -11.51
N SER A 148 13.77 14.88 -12.10
CA SER A 148 12.64 15.68 -11.62
C SER A 148 12.22 15.28 -10.19
N TRP A 149 11.82 16.25 -9.35
CA TRP A 149 11.20 15.98 -8.05
C TRP A 149 9.96 15.08 -8.14
N PHE A 150 9.26 15.12 -9.27
CA PHE A 150 8.12 14.24 -9.52
C PHE A 150 8.50 12.76 -9.59
N GLU A 151 9.77 12.41 -9.87
CA GLU A 151 10.27 11.04 -9.78
C GLU A 151 10.25 10.49 -8.36
N MET A 152 10.60 11.32 -7.38
CA MET A 152 10.50 10.96 -5.96
C MET A 152 9.03 10.79 -5.56
N VAL A 153 8.17 11.71 -5.98
CA VAL A 153 6.74 11.73 -5.61
C VAL A 153 6.01 10.53 -6.25
N GLU A 154 6.30 10.21 -7.51
CA GLU A 154 5.74 9.04 -8.23
C GLU A 154 6.00 7.73 -7.49
N ARG A 155 7.13 7.63 -6.78
CA ARG A 155 7.51 6.43 -6.02
C ARG A 155 6.71 6.24 -4.72
N GLY A 156 5.65 7.01 -4.51
CA GLY A 156 4.79 6.91 -3.32
C GLY A 156 4.29 5.51 -3.00
N ALA A 157 4.05 4.68 -4.02
CA ALA A 157 3.68 3.29 -3.85
C ALA A 157 4.85 2.44 -3.34
N ASN A 158 6.08 2.65 -3.83
CA ASN A 158 7.25 1.83 -3.51
C ASN A 158 7.64 1.87 -2.02
N TYR A 159 7.48 3.02 -1.35
CA TYR A 159 7.69 3.09 0.09
C TYR A 159 6.38 2.98 0.89
N GLY A 160 5.25 3.25 0.27
CA GLY A 160 3.93 3.16 0.90
C GLY A 160 3.41 1.73 1.07
N THR A 161 3.71 0.82 0.13
CA THR A 161 3.25 -0.57 0.20
C THR A 161 3.91 -1.34 1.35
N PRO A 162 5.25 -1.32 1.52
CA PRO A 162 5.87 -1.96 2.69
C PRO A 162 5.47 -1.29 4.01
N LEU A 163 5.26 0.04 4.03
CA LEU A 163 4.74 0.75 5.19
C LEU A 163 3.34 0.27 5.56
N ALA A 164 2.44 0.16 4.59
CA ALA A 164 1.08 -0.32 4.82
C ALA A 164 1.06 -1.76 5.35
N LEU A 165 1.95 -2.64 4.84
CA LEU A 165 2.08 -4.00 5.33
C LEU A 165 2.67 -4.05 6.74
N LEU A 166 3.68 -3.23 7.04
CA LEU A 166 4.23 -3.08 8.40
C LEU A 166 3.14 -2.60 9.37
N TRP A 167 2.36 -1.62 8.97
CA TRP A 167 1.25 -1.10 9.78
C TRP A 167 0.18 -2.15 10.06
N LEU A 168 -0.14 -2.98 9.06
CA LEU A 168 -1.07 -4.12 9.22
C LEU A 168 -0.57 -5.14 10.26
N TYR A 169 0.74 -5.39 10.33
CA TYR A 169 1.34 -6.28 11.34
C TYR A 169 1.44 -5.64 12.73
N GLY A 170 1.32 -4.31 12.81
CA GLY A 170 1.56 -3.54 14.03
C GLY A 170 3.04 -3.43 14.40
N TRP A 171 3.35 -2.47 15.25
CA TRP A 171 4.69 -2.21 15.75
C TRP A 171 5.11 -3.27 16.77
N GLY A 172 6.38 -3.69 16.75
CA GLY A 172 6.92 -4.59 17.75
C GLY A 172 7.07 -3.89 19.11
N SER A 173 6.67 -4.57 20.18
CA SER A 173 6.77 -4.06 21.56
C SER A 173 8.15 -4.32 22.17
N SER A 174 8.91 -5.26 21.61
CA SER A 174 10.26 -5.63 22.01
C SER A 174 11.17 -5.81 20.79
N LEU A 175 12.48 -5.73 20.99
CA LEU A 175 13.46 -5.99 19.92
C LEU A 175 13.26 -7.37 19.29
N LYS A 176 12.89 -8.36 20.09
CA LYS A 176 12.58 -9.71 19.63
C LYS A 176 11.42 -9.73 18.62
N ASP A 177 10.35 -8.98 18.90
CA ASP A 177 9.18 -8.91 18.01
C ASP A 177 9.51 -8.36 16.61
N TRP A 178 10.54 -7.52 16.50
CA TRP A 178 10.99 -6.98 15.21
C TRP A 178 11.62 -8.03 14.31
N PHE A 179 12.23 -9.05 14.88
CA PHE A 179 12.93 -10.11 14.16
C PHE A 179 12.15 -11.45 14.12
N GLU A 180 11.06 -11.57 14.87
CA GLU A 180 10.16 -12.71 14.77
C GLU A 180 9.25 -12.61 13.54
N ARG A 181 8.76 -13.78 13.11
CA ARG A 181 7.81 -13.88 12.00
C ARG A 181 6.53 -13.10 12.34
N ALA A 182 6.28 -12.05 11.57
CA ALA A 182 5.07 -11.25 11.69
C ALA A 182 3.85 -12.01 11.14
N ARG A 183 2.70 -11.84 11.81
CA ARG A 183 1.41 -12.41 11.40
C ARG A 183 0.37 -11.30 11.32
N PRO A 184 -0.56 -11.38 10.35
CA PRO A 184 -1.67 -10.44 10.31
C PRO A 184 -2.54 -10.61 11.56
N PRO A 185 -3.24 -9.55 12.02
CA PRO A 185 -4.18 -9.65 13.12
C PRO A 185 -5.32 -10.63 12.78
N ALA A 186 -5.97 -11.21 13.79
CA ALA A 186 -7.11 -12.09 13.59
C ALA A 186 -8.31 -11.37 12.94
N ALA A 187 -8.47 -10.08 13.22
CA ALA A 187 -9.47 -9.19 12.62
C ALA A 187 -8.92 -7.79 12.44
N ILE A 188 -9.43 -7.07 11.43
CA ILE A 188 -9.10 -5.66 11.21
C ILE A 188 -10.19 -4.82 11.88
N GLY A 189 -9.86 -4.20 13.01
CA GLY A 189 -10.74 -3.26 13.69
C GLY A 189 -10.88 -1.95 12.91
N GLU A 190 -11.91 -1.16 13.21
CA GLU A 190 -12.21 0.10 12.52
C GLU A 190 -11.04 1.10 12.56
N HIS A 191 -10.38 1.21 13.70
CA HIS A 191 -9.23 2.12 13.86
C HIS A 191 -8.06 1.73 12.94
N LEU A 192 -7.67 0.45 12.92
CA LEU A 192 -6.62 -0.05 12.04
C LEU A 192 -7.01 0.11 10.56
N ALA A 193 -8.27 -0.19 10.21
CA ALA A 193 -8.77 -0.01 8.85
C ALA A 193 -8.69 1.45 8.40
N CYS A 194 -9.03 2.40 9.28
CA CYS A 194 -8.93 3.82 9.03
C CYS A 194 -7.47 4.26 8.81
N GLN A 195 -6.55 3.85 9.68
CA GLN A 195 -5.13 4.18 9.55
C GLN A 195 -4.53 3.63 8.25
N LEU A 196 -4.79 2.36 7.94
CA LEU A 196 -4.37 1.73 6.69
C LEU A 196 -4.94 2.46 5.48
N ALA A 197 -6.23 2.81 5.52
CA ALA A 197 -6.86 3.57 4.44
C ALA A 197 -6.17 4.92 4.21
N TRP A 198 -5.74 5.62 5.25
CA TRP A 198 -5.01 6.88 5.11
C TRP A 198 -3.61 6.69 4.51
N ILE A 199 -2.83 5.72 5.00
CA ILE A 199 -1.50 5.41 4.43
C ILE A 199 -1.64 5.11 2.94
N ILE A 200 -2.58 4.24 2.57
CA ILE A 200 -2.77 3.80 1.19
C ILE A 200 -3.28 4.94 0.30
N ARG A 201 -4.24 5.75 0.79
CA ARG A 201 -4.73 6.93 0.05
C ARG A 201 -3.62 7.92 -0.25
N PHE A 202 -2.79 8.22 0.74
CA PHE A 202 -1.67 9.12 0.58
C PHE A 202 -0.66 8.57 -0.43
N SER A 203 -0.32 7.28 -0.35
CA SER A 203 0.60 6.64 -1.29
C SER A 203 0.09 6.64 -2.74
N ILE A 204 -1.22 6.36 -2.96
CA ILE A 204 -1.83 6.43 -4.29
C ILE A 204 -1.87 7.88 -4.80
N ALA A 205 -2.16 8.84 -3.93
CA ALA A 205 -2.16 10.25 -4.31
C ALA A 205 -0.77 10.71 -4.76
N LEU A 206 0.27 10.37 -4.00
CA LEU A 206 1.66 10.66 -4.39
C LEU A 206 2.00 10.00 -5.73
N LEU A 207 1.70 8.72 -5.90
CA LEU A 207 1.93 7.99 -7.16
C LEU A 207 1.32 8.75 -8.36
N LEU A 208 0.03 9.06 -8.30
CA LEU A 208 -0.69 9.67 -9.42
C LEU A 208 -0.29 11.15 -9.63
N VAL A 209 -0.08 11.91 -8.55
CA VAL A 209 0.40 13.29 -8.65
C VAL A 209 1.82 13.34 -9.21
N GLY A 210 2.69 12.43 -8.77
CA GLY A 210 4.06 12.33 -9.29
C GLY A 210 4.08 11.96 -10.75
N HIS A 211 3.37 10.91 -11.13
CA HIS A 211 3.28 10.45 -12.52
C HIS A 211 2.66 11.52 -13.43
N GLY A 212 1.56 12.15 -12.99
CA GLY A 212 0.95 13.27 -13.71
C GLY A 212 1.88 14.47 -13.86
N GLY A 213 2.66 14.80 -12.80
CA GLY A 213 3.66 15.85 -12.84
C GLY A 213 4.77 15.58 -13.86
N LEU A 214 5.20 14.32 -14.00
CA LEU A 214 6.14 13.91 -15.03
C LEU A 214 5.59 14.11 -16.44
N GLY A 215 4.30 13.83 -16.65
CA GLY A 215 3.63 14.07 -17.94
C GLY A 215 3.51 15.54 -18.30
N ILE A 216 3.35 16.44 -17.31
CA ILE A 216 3.16 17.86 -17.53
C ILE A 216 4.49 18.60 -17.71
N TRP A 217 5.49 18.32 -16.87
CA TRP A 217 6.71 19.14 -16.77
C TRP A 217 8.00 18.47 -17.19
N ALA A 218 8.07 17.12 -17.19
CA ALA A 218 9.35 16.44 -17.43
C ALA A 218 9.61 16.03 -18.88
N ASN A 219 8.60 16.04 -19.77
CA ASN A 219 8.72 15.64 -21.20
C ASN A 219 9.52 14.33 -21.41
N LYS A 220 9.22 13.32 -20.61
CA LYS A 220 9.95 12.05 -20.65
C LYS A 220 9.82 11.35 -22.00
N LYS A 221 10.97 10.85 -22.50
CA LYS A 221 11.04 10.09 -23.75
C LYS A 221 10.10 8.87 -23.76
N GLU A 222 10.00 8.18 -22.63
CA GLU A 222 9.15 7.00 -22.47
C GLU A 222 7.67 7.26 -22.80
N TRP A 223 7.17 8.45 -22.54
CA TRP A 223 5.80 8.83 -22.92
C TRP A 223 5.62 8.88 -24.43
N PHE A 224 6.62 9.39 -25.16
CA PHE A 224 6.56 9.38 -26.63
C PHE A 224 6.59 7.97 -27.20
N ASP A 225 7.37 7.06 -26.60
CA ASP A 225 7.41 5.65 -27.00
C ASP A 225 6.04 4.98 -26.77
N PHE A 226 5.35 5.28 -25.66
CA PHE A 226 4.00 4.78 -25.38
C PHE A 226 2.96 5.28 -26.38
N PHE A 227 2.98 6.57 -26.73
CA PHE A 227 2.11 7.11 -27.78
C PHE A 227 2.46 6.53 -29.16
N GLY A 228 3.75 6.34 -29.44
CA GLY A 228 4.25 5.72 -30.66
C GLY A 228 3.72 4.30 -30.88
N TYR A 229 3.53 3.54 -29.80
CA TYR A 229 2.90 2.20 -29.87
C TYR A 229 1.49 2.23 -30.47
N PHE A 230 0.76 3.31 -30.24
CA PHE A 230 -0.57 3.54 -30.84
C PHE A 230 -0.53 4.26 -32.18
N GLY A 231 0.65 4.43 -32.79
CA GLY A 231 0.81 5.14 -34.07
C GLY A 231 0.72 6.66 -33.97
N ILE A 232 0.78 7.24 -32.76
CA ILE A 232 0.73 8.69 -32.57
C ILE A 232 2.15 9.25 -32.62
N SER A 233 2.41 10.15 -33.56
CA SER A 233 3.74 10.75 -33.72
C SER A 233 4.10 11.69 -32.56
N GLN A 234 5.41 11.81 -32.29
CA GLN A 234 5.90 12.76 -31.29
C GLN A 234 5.43 14.19 -31.57
N ALA A 235 5.43 14.61 -32.84
CA ALA A 235 4.93 15.92 -33.24
C ALA A 235 3.47 16.13 -32.83
N THR A 236 2.61 15.12 -33.01
CA THR A 236 1.21 15.15 -32.59
C THR A 236 1.08 15.21 -31.07
N VAL A 237 1.89 14.42 -30.33
CA VAL A 237 1.86 14.44 -28.85
C VAL A 237 2.20 15.81 -28.32
N VAL A 238 3.22 16.47 -28.88
CA VAL A 238 3.66 17.81 -28.47
C VAL A 238 2.63 18.88 -28.85
N SER A 239 2.16 18.88 -30.11
CA SER A 239 1.24 19.92 -30.60
C SER A 239 -0.15 19.84 -29.97
N ALA A 240 -0.62 18.64 -29.65
CA ALA A 240 -1.89 18.41 -28.97
C ALA A 240 -1.78 18.35 -27.45
N HIS A 241 -0.60 18.54 -26.88
CA HIS A 241 -0.35 18.49 -25.43
C HIS A 241 -0.86 17.22 -24.75
N LEU A 242 -0.79 16.05 -25.42
CA LEU A 242 -1.42 14.81 -24.95
C LEU A 242 -0.87 14.34 -23.60
N SER A 243 0.45 14.37 -23.40
CA SER A 243 1.08 14.00 -22.12
C SER A 243 0.62 14.91 -20.98
N GLN A 244 0.42 16.18 -21.25
CA GLN A 244 -0.06 17.15 -20.26
C GLN A 244 -1.52 16.89 -19.88
N TRP A 245 -2.40 16.63 -20.85
CA TRP A 245 -3.79 16.28 -20.57
C TRP A 245 -3.92 15.01 -19.72
N ILE A 246 -3.15 13.98 -20.05
CA ILE A 246 -3.11 12.76 -19.24
C ILE A 246 -2.54 13.08 -17.85
N GLY A 247 -1.48 13.86 -17.77
CA GLY A 247 -0.88 14.26 -16.50
C GLY A 247 -1.85 15.01 -15.59
N TRP A 248 -2.61 15.96 -16.11
CA TRP A 248 -3.67 16.63 -15.35
C TRP A 248 -4.76 15.67 -14.91
N GLY A 249 -5.16 14.74 -15.78
CA GLY A 249 -6.12 13.69 -15.44
C GLY A 249 -5.64 12.84 -14.25
N GLU A 250 -4.37 12.44 -14.22
CA GLU A 250 -3.79 11.67 -13.11
C GLU A 250 -3.70 12.46 -11.81
N ILE A 251 -3.33 13.75 -11.86
CA ILE A 251 -3.35 14.62 -10.67
C ILE A 251 -4.77 14.70 -10.09
N ILE A 252 -5.78 14.92 -10.95
CA ILE A 252 -7.18 14.98 -10.51
C ILE A 252 -7.61 13.62 -9.91
N LEU A 253 -7.23 12.51 -10.52
CA LEU A 253 -7.52 11.16 -9.99
C LEU A 253 -6.85 10.96 -8.63
N GLY A 254 -5.59 11.35 -8.47
CA GLY A 254 -4.86 11.28 -7.21
C GLY A 254 -5.54 12.06 -6.10
N LEU A 255 -5.92 13.29 -6.38
CA LEU A 255 -6.67 14.14 -5.44
C LEU A 255 -8.06 13.56 -5.13
N ALA A 256 -8.77 13.03 -6.11
CA ALA A 256 -10.07 12.40 -5.91
C ALA A 256 -9.96 11.17 -4.99
N VAL A 257 -8.94 10.31 -5.17
CA VAL A 257 -8.67 9.17 -4.27
C VAL A 257 -8.32 9.66 -2.87
N PHE A 258 -7.52 10.71 -2.75
CA PHE A 258 -7.14 11.27 -1.46
C PHE A 258 -8.34 11.81 -0.69
N ILE A 259 -9.19 12.61 -1.34
CA ILE A 259 -10.32 13.30 -0.70
C ILE A 259 -11.46 12.31 -0.43
N LYS A 260 -11.91 11.56 -1.45
CA LYS A 260 -13.12 10.73 -1.35
C LYS A 260 -13.00 9.45 -2.18
N PRO A 261 -12.26 8.43 -1.71
CA PRO A 261 -12.15 7.18 -2.43
C PRO A 261 -13.51 6.49 -2.54
N CYS A 262 -13.87 6.04 -3.73
CA CYS A 262 -15.02 5.17 -3.95
C CYS A 262 -14.59 3.95 -4.78
N ARG A 263 -15.35 2.86 -4.71
CA ARG A 263 -14.97 1.59 -5.32
C ARG A 263 -14.77 1.67 -6.83
N SER A 264 -15.65 2.38 -7.53
CA SER A 264 -15.54 2.57 -8.99
C SER A 264 -14.28 3.35 -9.37
N LEU A 265 -13.96 4.41 -8.64
CA LEU A 265 -12.72 5.17 -8.84
C LEU A 265 -11.48 4.29 -8.63
N LEU A 266 -11.48 3.45 -7.59
CA LEU A 266 -10.34 2.59 -7.28
C LEU A 266 -10.16 1.46 -8.30
N ILE A 267 -11.25 0.90 -8.84
CA ILE A 267 -11.18 -0.05 -9.96
C ILE A 267 -10.62 0.66 -11.20
N PHE A 268 -11.09 1.87 -11.50
CA PHE A 268 -10.57 2.65 -12.63
C PHE A 268 -9.06 2.90 -12.47
N VAL A 269 -8.59 3.35 -11.30
CA VAL A 269 -7.16 3.58 -11.03
C VAL A 269 -6.36 2.30 -11.18
N LEU A 270 -6.86 1.16 -10.68
CA LEU A 270 -6.22 -0.14 -10.83
C LEU A 270 -6.04 -0.52 -12.31
N ILE A 271 -7.11 -0.44 -13.09
CA ILE A 271 -7.08 -0.77 -14.53
C ILE A 271 -6.17 0.21 -15.28
N TRP A 272 -6.26 1.49 -14.95
CA TRP A 272 -5.41 2.54 -15.52
C TRP A 272 -3.93 2.26 -15.29
N LYS A 273 -3.53 1.99 -14.03
CA LYS A 273 -2.13 1.71 -13.71
C LYS A 273 -1.63 0.42 -14.34
N ILE A 274 -2.41 -0.67 -14.32
CA ILE A 274 -2.03 -1.90 -15.02
C ILE A 274 -1.86 -1.63 -16.51
N GLY A 275 -2.79 -0.90 -17.14
CA GLY A 275 -2.76 -0.59 -18.57
C GLY A 275 -1.55 0.27 -18.95
N THR A 276 -1.28 1.34 -18.21
CA THR A 276 -0.15 2.24 -18.51
C THR A 276 1.20 1.57 -18.27
N GLU A 277 1.35 0.80 -17.19
CA GLU A 277 2.60 0.10 -16.91
C GLU A 277 2.84 -1.10 -17.85
N LEU A 278 1.76 -1.72 -18.38
CA LEU A 278 1.87 -2.78 -19.37
C LEU A 278 2.43 -2.26 -20.73
N LEU A 279 2.31 -0.98 -20.99
CA LEU A 279 2.94 -0.38 -22.18
C LEU A 279 4.45 -0.54 -22.18
N ARG A 280 5.11 -0.58 -21.01
CA ARG A 280 6.57 -0.75 -20.92
C ARG A 280 7.08 -1.98 -21.65
N PRO A 281 6.66 -3.20 -21.34
CA PRO A 281 7.09 -4.37 -22.09
C PRO A 281 6.58 -4.38 -23.54
N LEU A 282 5.44 -3.75 -23.84
CA LEU A 282 4.92 -3.65 -25.20
C LEU A 282 5.78 -2.77 -26.11
N VAL A 283 6.45 -1.75 -25.56
CA VAL A 283 7.42 -0.92 -26.29
C VAL A 283 8.87 -1.44 -26.19
N GLY A 284 9.06 -2.69 -25.72
CA GLY A 284 10.36 -3.35 -25.67
C GLY A 284 11.17 -3.06 -24.40
N GLN A 285 10.62 -2.41 -23.38
CA GLN A 285 11.29 -2.27 -22.09
C GLN A 285 11.30 -3.61 -21.34
N PRO A 286 12.30 -3.86 -20.47
CA PRO A 286 12.40 -5.11 -19.73
C PRO A 286 11.17 -5.36 -18.84
N ILE A 287 10.67 -6.60 -18.81
CA ILE A 287 9.49 -7.00 -18.05
C ILE A 287 9.61 -6.70 -16.54
N TYR A 288 10.83 -6.68 -16.00
CA TYR A 288 11.02 -6.36 -14.59
C TYR A 288 10.57 -4.95 -14.22
N GLN A 289 10.54 -3.99 -15.18
CA GLN A 289 10.00 -2.65 -14.93
C GLN A 289 8.49 -2.68 -14.66
N PHE A 290 7.74 -3.58 -15.31
CA PHE A 290 6.34 -3.83 -14.99
C PHE A 290 6.19 -4.50 -13.62
N ILE A 291 7.05 -5.48 -13.31
CA ILE A 291 7.03 -6.20 -12.02
C ILE A 291 7.35 -5.24 -10.87
N GLU A 292 8.29 -4.31 -11.03
CA GLU A 292 8.67 -3.29 -10.05
C GLU A 292 7.50 -2.41 -9.60
N ARG A 293 6.43 -2.33 -10.39
CA ARG A 293 5.23 -1.53 -10.11
C ARG A 293 4.16 -2.27 -9.29
N GLY A 294 4.53 -3.34 -8.57
CA GLY A 294 3.60 -4.15 -7.77
C GLY A 294 2.73 -3.34 -6.80
N GLY A 295 3.29 -2.32 -6.17
CA GLY A 295 2.58 -1.40 -5.27
C GLY A 295 1.50 -0.59 -5.99
N ASP A 296 1.76 -0.14 -7.22
CA ASP A 296 0.82 0.63 -8.04
C ASP A 296 -0.48 -0.14 -8.29
N TYR A 297 -0.42 -1.47 -8.34
CA TYR A 297 -1.57 -2.35 -8.55
C TYR A 297 -2.25 -2.73 -7.25
N VAL A 298 -1.45 -3.04 -6.24
CA VAL A 298 -1.95 -3.60 -4.98
C VAL A 298 -2.59 -2.54 -4.10
N LEU A 299 -2.09 -1.30 -4.07
CA LEU A 299 -2.65 -0.27 -3.21
C LEU A 299 -4.09 0.12 -3.57
N PRO A 300 -4.46 0.36 -4.86
CA PRO A 300 -5.87 0.59 -5.22
C PRO A 300 -6.77 -0.59 -4.86
N LEU A 301 -6.29 -1.83 -5.06
CA LEU A 301 -7.03 -3.05 -4.71
C LEU A 301 -7.23 -3.18 -3.19
N ALA A 302 -6.20 -2.91 -2.40
CA ALA A 302 -6.27 -2.92 -0.95
C ALA A 302 -7.25 -1.88 -0.41
N LEU A 303 -7.20 -0.66 -0.94
CA LEU A 303 -8.12 0.40 -0.57
C LEU A 303 -9.57 0.11 -0.98
N PHE A 304 -9.78 -0.52 -2.13
CA PHE A 304 -11.10 -0.98 -2.57
C PHE A 304 -11.77 -1.91 -1.54
N TRP A 305 -11.01 -2.82 -0.94
CA TRP A 305 -11.54 -3.69 0.11
C TRP A 305 -11.81 -2.92 1.41
N LEU A 306 -10.91 -2.03 1.82
CA LEU A 306 -11.07 -1.22 3.05
C LEU A 306 -12.29 -0.29 2.98
N VAL A 307 -12.50 0.39 1.85
CA VAL A 307 -13.68 1.25 1.64
C VAL A 307 -14.98 0.44 1.68
N GLY A 308 -14.95 -0.80 1.21
CA GLY A 308 -16.11 -1.68 1.28
C GLY A 308 -16.45 -2.16 2.68
N PHE A 309 -15.45 -2.31 3.53
CA PHE A 309 -15.61 -2.70 4.92
C PHE A 309 -16.25 -1.56 5.75
N SER A 310 -15.74 -0.35 5.65
CA SER A 310 -16.23 0.82 6.39
C SER A 310 -17.71 1.15 6.11
N ARG A 311 -18.16 0.99 4.85
CA ARG A 311 -19.58 1.24 4.50
C ARG A 311 -20.55 0.23 5.12
N ARG A 312 -20.15 -1.02 5.31
CA ARG A 312 -21.01 -2.06 5.89
C ARG A 312 -21.18 -1.88 7.39
N ALA A 313 -20.12 -1.49 8.11
CA ALA A 313 -20.21 -1.20 9.54
C ALA A 313 -21.23 -0.09 9.84
N THR A 314 -21.34 0.93 8.97
CA THR A 314 -22.31 2.02 9.11
C THR A 314 -23.75 1.63 8.79
N THR A 315 -23.97 0.61 7.96
CA THR A 315 -25.32 0.18 7.54
C THR A 315 -25.93 -0.84 8.52
N GLU A 316 -25.09 -1.62 9.21
CA GLU A 316 -25.55 -2.65 10.16
C GLU A 316 -25.83 -2.10 11.57
N TYR A 317 -25.35 -0.90 11.92
CA TYR A 317 -25.66 -0.21 13.17
C TYR A 317 -26.25 1.19 12.89
N PRO A 318 -27.54 1.31 12.49
CA PRO A 318 -28.21 2.60 12.57
C PRO A 318 -28.24 3.02 14.03
N MET A 319 -27.71 4.20 14.34
CA MET A 319 -27.76 4.76 15.69
C MET A 319 -29.20 4.66 16.21
N ARG A 320 -29.42 3.86 17.24
CA ARG A 320 -30.65 3.95 18.04
C ARG A 320 -30.68 5.37 18.60
N GLU A 321 -31.43 6.25 17.97
CA GLU A 321 -31.85 7.49 18.59
C GLU A 321 -32.51 7.11 19.91
N SER A 322 -31.84 7.45 21.03
CA SER A 322 -32.45 7.36 22.34
C SER A 322 -33.53 8.45 22.40
N THR A 323 -34.74 8.11 22.05
CA THR A 323 -35.92 8.84 22.49
C THR A 323 -35.94 8.79 24.01
N ARG A 324 -35.31 9.76 24.64
CA ARG A 324 -35.62 10.18 26.00
C ARG A 324 -36.75 11.17 25.91
N SER A 325 -37.96 10.67 26.09
CA SER A 325 -39.11 11.45 26.52
C SER A 325 -38.93 11.82 28.01
#